data_8413b66c7f88b2f8dda00e2cc47d350b
#
_entry.id   8413b66c7f88b2f8dda00e2cc47d350b
#
_cell.length_a   1.000
_cell.length_b   1.000
_cell.length_c   1.000
_cell.angle_alpha   90.00
_cell.angle_beta   90.00
_cell.angle_gamma   90.00
#
_symmetry.space_group_name_H-M   'P 1'
#
loop_
_entity.id
_entity.type
_entity.pdbx_description
1 polymer ?
#
loop_
_entity_poly.entity_id
_entity_poly.type
_entity_poly.pdbx_seq_one_letter_code
_entity_poly.pdbx_strand_id
1 'polypeptide(L)'
;MVLKDKVAIVTGAGQGIGRASALAYAQAGAHVVSVDIDGAKAEDTAKAVEAYQRRALAIKTDVGDVADIDRMVSKVVAEFGRVDILLNNAGVTRRADIMELTEADWDRIHRVNAKGVFFCLQRVAREMIPRGGGRIINIASIAGKGYAGTSNAAYGASKGAVISLTKTAAQQLGMHNINVNSICPGVTRTELSDANLRVRAEKAGVSMAEMEKIRASVIPLGRPNDPEDIAAMAVFLASPGARNITGQSYNVDGGIVPD
;
A
#
# COMPACT_ATOMS: atom_id res chain seq x y z
N MET A 1 17.47 12.62 9.11
CA MET A 1 16.14 12.08 8.76
C MET A 1 15.91 12.34 7.28
N VAL A 2 15.76 11.27 6.49
CA VAL A 2 15.69 11.35 5.01
C VAL A 2 14.39 11.94 4.46
N LEU A 3 13.32 11.98 5.29
CA LEU A 3 12.01 12.55 4.95
C LEU A 3 11.64 13.75 5.84
N LYS A 4 12.65 14.45 6.36
CA LYS A 4 12.45 15.56 7.32
C LYS A 4 11.40 16.55 6.79
N ASP A 5 10.37 16.81 7.61
CA ASP A 5 9.29 17.78 7.41
C ASP A 5 8.45 17.57 6.11
N LYS A 6 8.54 16.39 5.48
CA LYS A 6 7.66 15.98 4.39
C LYS A 6 6.29 15.62 4.93
N VAL A 7 5.25 15.80 4.12
CA VAL A 7 3.87 15.39 4.43
C VAL A 7 3.51 14.15 3.62
N ALA A 8 3.25 13.05 4.33
CA ALA A 8 2.93 11.76 3.72
C ALA A 8 1.48 11.36 4.01
N ILE A 9 0.72 11.06 2.95
CA ILE A 9 -0.59 10.40 3.05
C ILE A 9 -0.37 8.90 2.93
N VAL A 10 -0.92 8.12 3.86
CA VAL A 10 -0.91 6.66 3.82
C VAL A 10 -2.35 6.16 3.87
N THR A 11 -2.82 5.49 2.81
CA THR A 11 -4.16 4.90 2.77
C THR A 11 -4.14 3.47 3.29
N GLY A 12 -5.20 3.03 3.97
CA GLY A 12 -5.23 1.75 4.69
C GLY A 12 -4.21 1.71 5.82
N ALA A 13 -4.04 2.84 6.52
CA ALA A 13 -3.01 3.02 7.54
C ALA A 13 -3.37 2.40 8.90
N GLY A 14 -4.57 1.86 9.07
CA GLY A 14 -5.04 1.36 10.37
C GLY A 14 -4.35 0.08 10.86
N GLN A 15 -3.73 -0.71 9.96
CA GLN A 15 -3.11 -1.98 10.31
C GLN A 15 -2.06 -2.44 9.27
N GLY A 16 -1.35 -3.52 9.56
CA GLY A 16 -0.45 -4.23 8.64
C GLY A 16 0.56 -3.31 7.95
N ILE A 17 0.73 -3.47 6.64
CA ILE A 17 1.70 -2.73 5.83
C ILE A 17 1.48 -1.20 5.92
N GLY A 18 0.22 -0.75 5.91
CA GLY A 18 -0.09 0.68 5.98
C GLY A 18 0.35 1.29 7.30
N ARG A 19 0.05 0.63 8.43
CA ARG A 19 0.47 1.09 9.75
C ARG A 19 1.99 1.09 9.90
N ALA A 20 2.66 0.00 9.50
CA ALA A 20 4.12 -0.07 9.54
C ALA A 20 4.77 1.03 8.69
N SER A 21 4.23 1.29 7.48
CA SER A 21 4.72 2.36 6.61
C SER A 21 4.50 3.76 7.20
N ALA A 22 3.36 4.01 7.84
CA ALA A 22 3.07 5.26 8.51
C ALA A 22 4.10 5.55 9.63
N LEU A 23 4.40 4.55 10.46
CA LEU A 23 5.39 4.66 11.53
C LEU A 23 6.82 4.83 10.98
N ALA A 24 7.17 4.09 9.93
CA ALA A 24 8.47 4.21 9.28
C ALA A 24 8.67 5.59 8.63
N TYR A 25 7.64 6.17 8.02
CA TYR A 25 7.71 7.55 7.52
C TYR A 25 7.89 8.56 8.64
N ALA A 26 7.19 8.40 9.77
CA ALA A 26 7.36 9.26 10.95
C ALA A 26 8.78 9.17 11.52
N GLN A 27 9.31 7.95 11.67
CA GLN A 27 10.69 7.71 12.09
C GLN A 27 11.71 8.34 11.14
N ALA A 28 11.42 8.34 9.84
CA ALA A 28 12.24 9.00 8.81
C ALA A 28 12.11 10.52 8.81
N GLY A 29 11.18 11.10 9.59
CA GLY A 29 11.01 12.54 9.82
C GLY A 29 9.80 13.17 9.13
N ALA A 30 8.92 12.39 8.51
CA ALA A 30 7.72 12.92 7.88
C ALA A 30 6.59 13.21 8.88
N HIS A 31 5.75 14.19 8.57
CA HIS A 31 4.40 14.30 9.11
C HIS A 31 3.50 13.30 8.38
N VAL A 32 2.58 12.65 9.08
CA VAL A 32 1.82 11.55 8.49
C VAL A 32 0.32 11.77 8.60
N VAL A 33 -0.37 11.58 7.50
CA VAL A 33 -1.82 11.49 7.45
C VAL A 33 -2.21 10.02 7.35
N SER A 34 -2.77 9.51 8.44
CA SER A 34 -3.27 8.13 8.54
C SER A 34 -4.70 8.08 8.03
N VAL A 35 -4.90 7.42 6.89
CA VAL A 35 -6.19 7.32 6.22
C VAL A 35 -6.68 5.87 6.26
N ASP A 36 -7.87 5.64 6.79
CA ASP A 36 -8.49 4.32 6.80
C ASP A 36 -10.02 4.42 6.71
N ILE A 37 -10.68 3.35 6.27
CA ILE A 37 -12.15 3.24 6.32
C ILE A 37 -12.62 3.10 7.78
N ASP A 38 -11.78 2.53 8.64
CA ASP A 38 -11.96 2.48 10.09
C ASP A 38 -11.27 3.70 10.73
N GLY A 39 -12.09 4.69 11.09
CA GLY A 39 -11.59 5.93 11.68
C GLY A 39 -10.85 5.72 13.00
N ALA A 40 -11.27 4.77 13.84
CA ALA A 40 -10.63 4.48 15.12
C ALA A 40 -9.21 3.93 14.91
N LYS A 41 -9.04 2.99 13.97
CA LYS A 41 -7.71 2.46 13.61
C LYS A 41 -6.80 3.54 13.00
N ALA A 42 -7.36 4.48 12.21
CA ALA A 42 -6.60 5.61 11.70
C ALA A 42 -6.10 6.52 12.83
N GLU A 43 -6.95 6.77 13.84
CA GLU A 43 -6.60 7.56 15.03
C GLU A 43 -5.52 6.90 15.88
N ASP A 44 -5.60 5.57 16.09
CA ASP A 44 -4.58 4.82 16.83
C ASP A 44 -3.22 4.88 16.14
N THR A 45 -3.20 4.83 14.82
CA THR A 45 -1.97 4.99 14.05
C THR A 45 -1.44 6.42 14.11
N ALA A 46 -2.32 7.44 14.02
CA ALA A 46 -1.92 8.83 14.16
C ALA A 46 -1.31 9.13 15.53
N LYS A 47 -1.91 8.64 16.62
CA LYS A 47 -1.32 8.73 17.98
C LYS A 47 0.06 8.07 18.06
N ALA A 48 0.24 6.91 17.42
CA ALA A 48 1.54 6.25 17.40
C ALA A 48 2.60 7.03 16.59
N VAL A 49 2.20 7.78 15.57
CA VAL A 49 3.09 8.69 14.81
C VAL A 49 3.57 9.85 15.69
N GLU A 50 2.73 10.39 16.57
CA GLU A 50 3.08 11.51 17.48
C GLU A 50 4.23 11.14 18.43
N ALA A 51 4.39 9.86 18.79
CA ALA A 51 5.52 9.39 19.59
C ALA A 51 6.89 9.67 18.93
N TYR A 52 6.94 9.85 17.61
CA TYR A 52 8.14 10.27 16.87
C TYR A 52 8.31 11.79 16.79
N GLN A 53 7.52 12.57 17.55
CA GLN A 53 7.51 14.04 17.51
C GLN A 53 7.19 14.59 16.11
N ARG A 54 6.31 13.92 15.38
CA ARG A 54 5.79 14.35 14.08
C ARG A 54 4.32 14.71 14.19
N ARG A 55 3.89 15.71 13.41
CA ARG A 55 2.47 16.01 13.30
C ARG A 55 1.76 14.83 12.64
N ALA A 56 0.60 14.47 13.17
CA ALA A 56 -0.25 13.43 12.63
C ALA A 56 -1.68 13.93 12.40
N LEU A 57 -2.37 13.33 11.44
CA LEU A 57 -3.79 13.56 11.19
C LEU A 57 -4.46 12.24 10.85
N ALA A 58 -5.54 11.91 11.52
CA ALA A 58 -6.38 10.77 11.17
C ALA A 58 -7.56 11.23 10.31
N ILE A 59 -7.83 10.49 9.22
CA ILE A 59 -9.00 10.76 8.37
C ILE A 59 -9.68 9.44 8.05
N LYS A 60 -10.96 9.32 8.43
CA LYS A 60 -11.83 8.25 7.96
C LYS A 60 -12.18 8.50 6.50
N THR A 61 -11.88 7.54 5.59
CA THR A 61 -12.12 7.68 4.14
C THR A 61 -12.36 6.31 3.51
N ASP A 62 -13.41 6.18 2.71
CA ASP A 62 -13.53 5.08 1.74
C ASP A 62 -12.85 5.50 0.43
N VAL A 63 -11.66 4.96 0.15
CA VAL A 63 -10.94 5.25 -1.11
C VAL A 63 -11.65 4.70 -2.35
N GLY A 64 -12.69 3.90 -2.21
CA GLY A 64 -13.57 3.50 -3.30
C GLY A 64 -14.58 4.58 -3.71
N ASP A 65 -14.74 5.62 -2.91
CA ASP A 65 -15.60 6.79 -3.17
C ASP A 65 -14.75 8.02 -3.52
N VAL A 66 -14.94 8.54 -4.74
CA VAL A 66 -14.16 9.67 -5.25
C VAL A 66 -14.44 10.95 -4.46
N ALA A 67 -15.67 11.16 -4.00
CA ALA A 67 -16.01 12.32 -3.18
C ALA A 67 -15.33 12.27 -1.80
N ASP A 68 -15.15 11.07 -1.21
CA ASP A 68 -14.38 10.90 0.02
C ASP A 68 -12.90 11.22 -0.22
N ILE A 69 -12.34 10.79 -1.34
CA ILE A 69 -10.96 11.13 -1.72
C ILE A 69 -10.79 12.65 -1.86
N ASP A 70 -11.74 13.33 -2.51
CA ASP A 70 -11.70 14.80 -2.67
C ASP A 70 -11.73 15.49 -1.30
N ARG A 71 -12.60 15.05 -0.38
CA ARG A 71 -12.64 15.57 1.00
C ARG A 71 -11.35 15.31 1.77
N MET A 72 -10.79 14.11 1.65
CA MET A 72 -9.51 13.74 2.27
C MET A 72 -8.39 14.67 1.82
N VAL A 73 -8.18 14.83 0.51
CA VAL A 73 -7.09 15.66 -0.03
C VAL A 73 -7.27 17.12 0.39
N SER A 74 -8.50 17.66 0.29
CA SER A 74 -8.80 19.03 0.72
C SER A 74 -8.47 19.26 2.21
N LYS A 75 -8.81 18.29 3.07
CA LYS A 75 -8.51 18.37 4.52
C LYS A 75 -7.01 18.35 4.78
N VAL A 76 -6.24 17.52 4.06
CA VAL A 76 -4.77 17.48 4.18
C VAL A 76 -4.14 18.80 3.75
N VAL A 77 -4.57 19.36 2.63
CA VAL A 77 -4.07 20.64 2.13
C VAL A 77 -4.41 21.78 3.09
N ALA A 78 -5.61 21.79 3.66
CA ALA A 78 -6.01 22.78 4.67
C ALA A 78 -5.14 22.71 5.93
N GLU A 79 -4.81 21.49 6.40
CA GLU A 79 -4.06 21.27 7.64
C GLU A 79 -2.54 21.48 7.49
N PHE A 80 -1.96 20.95 6.41
CA PHE A 80 -0.50 20.93 6.21
C PHE A 80 -0.01 21.88 5.13
N GLY A 81 -0.91 22.43 4.32
CA GLY A 81 -0.58 23.28 3.20
C GLY A 81 0.07 22.54 2.01
N ARG A 82 0.38 21.26 2.09
CA ARG A 82 1.09 20.46 1.08
C ARG A 82 0.89 18.97 1.20
N VAL A 83 1.21 18.25 0.13
CA VAL A 83 1.43 16.80 0.13
C VAL A 83 2.72 16.52 -0.64
N ASP A 84 3.65 15.79 -0.04
CA ASP A 84 4.93 15.41 -0.66
C ASP A 84 4.97 13.93 -1.06
N ILE A 85 4.30 13.07 -0.30
CA ILE A 85 4.33 11.61 -0.46
C ILE A 85 2.90 11.08 -0.39
N LEU A 86 2.57 10.18 -1.33
CA LEU A 86 1.37 9.35 -1.27
C LEU A 86 1.77 7.89 -1.27
N LEU A 87 1.34 7.14 -0.27
CA LEU A 87 1.34 5.69 -0.26
C LEU A 87 -0.08 5.17 -0.45
N ASN A 88 -0.39 4.69 -1.64
CA ASN A 88 -1.62 3.98 -1.95
C ASN A 88 -1.47 2.53 -1.48
N ASN A 89 -1.90 2.25 -0.25
CA ASN A 89 -1.81 0.92 0.35
C ASN A 89 -3.19 0.28 0.58
N ALA A 90 -4.26 1.06 0.74
CA ALA A 90 -5.59 0.50 0.94
C ALA A 90 -5.93 -0.56 -0.12
N GLY A 91 -6.45 -1.68 0.35
CA GLY A 91 -6.81 -2.78 -0.55
C GLY A 91 -7.67 -3.82 0.14
N VAL A 92 -8.48 -4.49 -0.65
CA VAL A 92 -9.37 -5.56 -0.21
C VAL A 92 -9.22 -6.80 -1.08
N THR A 93 -9.53 -7.94 -0.52
CA THR A 93 -9.62 -9.21 -1.25
C THR A 93 -10.69 -10.11 -0.63
N ARG A 94 -10.97 -11.22 -1.26
CA ARG A 94 -11.71 -12.37 -0.75
C ARG A 94 -11.00 -13.62 -1.26
N ARG A 95 -10.74 -14.60 -0.41
CA ARG A 95 -10.24 -15.89 -0.89
C ARG A 95 -11.40 -16.67 -1.50
N ALA A 96 -11.25 -17.01 -2.77
CA ALA A 96 -12.18 -17.83 -3.54
C ALA A 96 -11.48 -18.37 -4.78
N ASP A 97 -11.92 -19.53 -5.25
CA ASP A 97 -11.51 -20.05 -6.55
C ASP A 97 -12.18 -19.23 -7.68
N ILE A 98 -11.61 -19.29 -8.87
CA ILE A 98 -12.09 -18.46 -9.99
C ILE A 98 -13.57 -18.69 -10.31
N MET A 99 -14.06 -19.93 -10.15
CA MET A 99 -15.46 -20.29 -10.40
C MET A 99 -16.43 -19.84 -9.30
N GLU A 100 -15.90 -19.41 -8.15
CA GLU A 100 -16.70 -18.94 -7.00
C GLU A 100 -16.77 -17.41 -6.91
N LEU A 101 -15.99 -16.71 -7.72
CA LEU A 101 -15.96 -15.25 -7.75
C LEU A 101 -17.23 -14.70 -8.41
N THR A 102 -17.89 -13.79 -7.73
CA THR A 102 -19.08 -13.09 -8.22
C THR A 102 -18.72 -11.74 -8.84
N GLU A 103 -19.64 -11.17 -9.64
CA GLU A 103 -19.54 -9.80 -10.13
C GLU A 103 -19.37 -8.79 -8.97
N ALA A 104 -20.12 -8.97 -7.89
CA ALA A 104 -20.00 -8.11 -6.71
C ALA A 104 -18.60 -8.18 -6.06
N ASP A 105 -17.95 -9.36 -6.06
CA ASP A 105 -16.55 -9.46 -5.61
C ASP A 105 -15.60 -8.71 -6.53
N TRP A 106 -15.78 -8.86 -7.83
CA TRP A 106 -15.01 -8.14 -8.83
C TRP A 106 -15.14 -6.63 -8.66
N ASP A 107 -16.36 -6.12 -8.60
CA ASP A 107 -16.64 -4.69 -8.46
C ASP A 107 -16.07 -4.13 -7.16
N ARG A 108 -16.29 -4.80 -6.05
CA ARG A 108 -15.75 -4.39 -4.75
C ARG A 108 -14.22 -4.34 -4.75
N ILE A 109 -13.57 -5.36 -5.32
CA ILE A 109 -12.11 -5.45 -5.37
C ILE A 109 -11.55 -4.35 -6.28
N HIS A 110 -12.09 -4.16 -7.47
CA HIS A 110 -11.59 -3.15 -8.41
C HIS A 110 -11.93 -1.73 -7.97
N ARG A 111 -13.08 -1.52 -7.33
CA ARG A 111 -13.46 -0.22 -6.76
C ARG A 111 -12.41 0.31 -5.77
N VAL A 112 -11.91 -0.54 -4.90
CA VAL A 112 -10.91 -0.15 -3.90
C VAL A 112 -9.50 -0.21 -4.49
N ASN A 113 -9.09 -1.37 -5.05
CA ASN A 113 -7.70 -1.65 -5.37
C ASN A 113 -7.18 -0.95 -6.64
N ALA A 114 -8.05 -0.66 -7.60
CA ALA A 114 -7.68 -0.03 -8.87
C ALA A 114 -8.24 1.39 -8.99
N LYS A 115 -9.57 1.57 -8.92
CA LYS A 115 -10.21 2.87 -9.02
C LYS A 115 -9.75 3.81 -7.89
N GLY A 116 -9.72 3.32 -6.64
CA GLY A 116 -9.26 4.10 -5.50
C GLY A 116 -7.82 4.58 -5.65
N VAL A 117 -6.91 3.69 -6.07
CA VAL A 117 -5.50 4.03 -6.34
C VAL A 117 -5.38 5.11 -7.42
N PHE A 118 -6.14 4.98 -8.52
CA PHE A 118 -6.13 5.96 -9.61
C PHE A 118 -6.56 7.35 -9.12
N PHE A 119 -7.71 7.44 -8.43
CA PHE A 119 -8.23 8.74 -8.03
C PHE A 119 -7.44 9.37 -6.88
N CYS A 120 -6.91 8.60 -5.92
CA CYS A 120 -5.98 9.12 -4.92
C CYS A 120 -4.72 9.69 -5.60
N LEU A 121 -4.11 8.94 -6.52
CA LEU A 121 -2.97 9.39 -7.31
C LEU A 121 -3.28 10.70 -8.05
N GLN A 122 -4.40 10.74 -8.79
CA GLN A 122 -4.78 11.89 -9.61
C GLN A 122 -5.02 13.15 -8.77
N ARG A 123 -5.76 13.02 -7.64
CA ARG A 123 -6.06 14.16 -6.77
C ARG A 123 -4.81 14.70 -6.08
N VAL A 124 -3.96 13.79 -5.56
CA VAL A 124 -2.71 14.18 -4.91
C VAL A 124 -1.70 14.76 -5.91
N ALA A 125 -1.60 14.21 -7.12
CA ALA A 125 -0.72 14.76 -8.16
C ALA A 125 -1.07 16.21 -8.52
N ARG A 126 -2.38 16.58 -8.54
CA ARG A 126 -2.81 17.97 -8.77
C ARG A 126 -2.24 18.95 -7.72
N GLU A 127 -2.10 18.49 -6.48
CA GLU A 127 -1.51 19.27 -5.39
C GLU A 127 0.03 19.30 -5.46
N MET A 128 0.65 18.24 -5.99
CA MET A 128 2.11 18.13 -6.12
C MET A 128 2.67 18.97 -7.29
N ILE A 129 1.96 19.03 -8.44
CA ILE A 129 2.40 19.72 -9.66
C ILE A 129 2.78 21.18 -9.39
N PRO A 130 1.92 22.05 -8.81
CA PRO A 130 2.26 23.45 -8.59
C PRO A 130 3.37 23.65 -7.54
N ARG A 131 3.74 22.60 -6.80
CA ARG A 131 4.80 22.62 -5.77
C ARG A 131 6.14 22.06 -6.24
N GLY A 132 6.22 21.66 -7.53
CA GLY A 132 7.46 21.24 -8.17
C GLY A 132 7.84 19.79 -7.92
N GLY A 133 6.88 18.93 -7.55
CA GLY A 133 7.11 17.49 -7.51
C GLY A 133 6.59 16.75 -6.28
N GLY A 134 6.81 15.45 -6.27
CA GLY A 134 6.37 14.55 -5.20
C GLY A 134 6.79 13.10 -5.42
N ARG A 135 6.35 12.23 -4.51
CA ARG A 135 6.61 10.78 -4.55
C ARG A 135 5.29 10.03 -4.36
N ILE A 136 4.96 9.18 -5.31
CA ILE A 136 3.76 8.33 -5.25
C ILE A 136 4.23 6.88 -5.26
N ILE A 137 3.84 6.13 -4.24
CA ILE A 137 4.15 4.72 -4.09
C ILE A 137 2.84 3.94 -4.04
N ASN A 138 2.68 2.96 -4.93
CA ASN A 138 1.49 2.13 -4.98
C ASN A 138 1.81 0.73 -4.46
N ILE A 139 1.05 0.22 -3.50
CA ILE A 139 1.17 -1.17 -3.07
C ILE A 139 0.38 -2.04 -4.05
N ALA A 140 1.14 -2.68 -4.95
CA ALA A 140 0.63 -3.69 -5.87
C ALA A 140 0.64 -5.09 -5.19
N SER A 141 1.15 -6.11 -5.85
CA SER A 141 1.37 -7.47 -5.34
C SER A 141 2.09 -8.30 -6.40
N ILE A 142 2.82 -9.34 -6.01
CA ILE A 142 3.29 -10.37 -6.95
C ILE A 142 2.11 -11.11 -7.63
N ALA A 143 0.89 -11.10 -7.05
CA ALA A 143 -0.30 -11.57 -7.74
C ALA A 143 -0.61 -10.78 -9.01
N GLY A 144 -0.31 -9.49 -9.05
CA GLY A 144 -0.43 -8.65 -10.25
C GLY A 144 0.57 -8.99 -11.35
N LYS A 145 1.62 -9.77 -11.03
CA LYS A 145 2.61 -10.33 -11.96
C LYS A 145 2.28 -11.78 -12.36
N GLY A 146 1.09 -12.29 -11.97
CA GLY A 146 0.61 -13.62 -12.33
C GLY A 146 0.87 -14.72 -11.29
N TYR A 147 1.41 -14.41 -10.13
CA TYR A 147 1.59 -15.40 -9.06
C TYR A 147 0.27 -15.70 -8.34
N ALA A 148 -0.24 -16.92 -8.49
CA ALA A 148 -1.55 -17.32 -7.96
C ALA A 148 -1.57 -17.61 -6.44
N GLY A 149 -0.41 -17.75 -5.80
CA GLY A 149 -0.30 -18.25 -4.41
C GLY A 149 -0.76 -17.27 -3.32
N THR A 150 -0.98 -15.98 -3.64
CA THR A 150 -1.31 -14.97 -2.64
C THR A 150 -2.80 -14.71 -2.47
N SER A 151 -3.60 -14.79 -3.55
CA SER A 151 -5.03 -14.45 -3.52
C SER A 151 -5.77 -15.06 -4.73
N ASN A 152 -6.86 -14.43 -5.18
CA ASN A 152 -7.72 -14.85 -6.29
C ASN A 152 -7.45 -14.08 -7.59
N ALA A 153 -8.10 -14.50 -8.69
CA ALA A 153 -7.91 -13.90 -10.02
C ALA A 153 -8.35 -12.42 -10.10
N ALA A 154 -9.47 -12.04 -9.48
CA ALA A 154 -9.95 -10.65 -9.48
C ALA A 154 -8.99 -9.73 -8.74
N TYR A 155 -8.43 -10.20 -7.61
CA TYR A 155 -7.38 -9.47 -6.90
C TYR A 155 -6.11 -9.34 -7.75
N GLY A 156 -5.65 -10.43 -8.38
CA GLY A 156 -4.50 -10.42 -9.29
C GLY A 156 -4.69 -9.39 -10.42
N ALA A 157 -5.86 -9.41 -11.07
CA ALA A 157 -6.22 -8.45 -12.11
C ALA A 157 -6.18 -7.00 -11.61
N SER A 158 -6.76 -6.73 -10.41
CA SER A 158 -6.74 -5.39 -9.82
C SER A 158 -5.33 -4.90 -9.50
N LYS A 159 -4.43 -5.79 -9.07
CA LYS A 159 -3.02 -5.45 -8.77
C LYS A 159 -2.17 -5.35 -10.04
N GLY A 160 -2.52 -6.09 -11.10
CA GLY A 160 -1.97 -5.88 -12.45
C GLY A 160 -2.33 -4.50 -13.02
N ALA A 161 -3.57 -4.05 -12.81
CA ALA A 161 -3.98 -2.70 -13.16
C ALA A 161 -3.15 -1.63 -12.44
N VAL A 162 -2.81 -1.82 -11.15
CA VAL A 162 -1.93 -0.91 -10.39
C VAL A 162 -0.51 -0.86 -10.97
N ILE A 163 0.04 -2.01 -11.38
CA ILE A 163 1.36 -2.08 -12.03
C ILE A 163 1.36 -1.29 -13.35
N SER A 164 0.35 -1.50 -14.19
CA SER A 164 0.21 -0.78 -15.47
C SER A 164 0.00 0.72 -15.25
N LEU A 165 -0.91 1.09 -14.34
CA LEU A 165 -1.15 2.48 -13.94
C LEU A 165 0.13 3.17 -13.47
N THR A 166 0.95 2.50 -12.65
CA THR A 166 2.22 3.03 -12.15
C THR A 166 3.15 3.43 -13.28
N LYS A 167 3.32 2.56 -14.28
CA LYS A 167 4.17 2.81 -15.45
C LYS A 167 3.69 3.99 -16.28
N THR A 168 2.39 4.03 -16.58
CA THR A 168 1.78 5.11 -17.37
C THR A 168 1.82 6.45 -16.63
N ALA A 169 1.47 6.45 -15.34
CA ALA A 169 1.51 7.67 -14.53
C ALA A 169 2.94 8.22 -14.37
N ALA A 170 3.95 7.35 -14.26
CA ALA A 170 5.35 7.76 -14.19
C ALA A 170 5.79 8.53 -15.44
N GLN A 171 5.38 8.05 -16.62
CA GLN A 171 5.68 8.73 -17.90
C GLN A 171 5.00 10.08 -18.00
N GLN A 172 3.73 10.18 -17.59
CA GLN A 172 2.95 11.42 -17.69
C GLN A 172 3.32 12.47 -16.64
N LEU A 173 3.71 12.03 -15.44
CA LEU A 173 3.98 12.93 -14.32
C LEU A 173 5.48 13.24 -14.12
N GLY A 174 6.37 12.54 -14.83
CA GLY A 174 7.82 12.73 -14.72
C GLY A 174 8.27 14.14 -15.06
N MET A 175 7.64 14.79 -16.05
CA MET A 175 7.90 16.19 -16.40
C MET A 175 7.59 17.16 -15.26
N HIS A 176 6.78 16.77 -14.29
CA HIS A 176 6.44 17.55 -13.10
C HIS A 176 7.28 17.15 -11.88
N ASN A 177 8.39 16.40 -12.08
CA ASN A 177 9.24 15.89 -10.98
C ASN A 177 8.47 15.02 -9.95
N ILE A 178 7.45 14.30 -10.41
CA ILE A 178 6.71 13.34 -9.60
C ILE A 178 7.16 11.94 -9.98
N ASN A 179 7.81 11.24 -9.04
CA ASN A 179 8.16 9.83 -9.23
C ASN A 179 6.96 8.97 -8.81
N VAL A 180 6.62 8.02 -9.66
CA VAL A 180 5.55 7.04 -9.39
C VAL A 180 6.14 5.64 -9.50
N ASN A 181 6.14 4.89 -8.39
CA ASN A 181 6.63 3.51 -8.35
C ASN A 181 5.62 2.61 -7.64
N SER A 182 5.73 1.31 -7.83
CA SER A 182 4.98 0.33 -7.07
C SER A 182 5.88 -0.65 -6.33
N ILE A 183 5.38 -1.13 -5.20
CA ILE A 183 5.94 -2.26 -4.47
C ILE A 183 5.00 -3.44 -4.70
N CYS A 184 5.56 -4.61 -4.96
CA CYS A 184 4.84 -5.86 -5.15
C CYS A 184 5.19 -6.80 -3.98
N PRO A 185 4.47 -6.72 -2.84
CA PRO A 185 4.69 -7.63 -1.74
C PRO A 185 4.41 -9.07 -2.15
N GLY A 186 5.22 -9.99 -1.60
CA GLY A 186 4.91 -11.41 -1.57
C GLY A 186 4.02 -11.75 -0.37
N VAL A 187 4.23 -12.95 0.17
CA VAL A 187 3.56 -13.40 1.38
C VAL A 187 4.03 -12.55 2.56
N THR A 188 3.13 -11.78 3.13
CA THR A 188 3.42 -10.85 4.24
C THR A 188 2.59 -11.22 5.46
N ARG A 189 3.21 -11.23 6.65
CA ARG A 189 2.53 -11.40 7.93
C ARG A 189 1.68 -10.17 8.23
N THR A 190 0.37 -10.35 8.25
CA THR A 190 -0.59 -9.34 8.65
C THR A 190 -1.73 -10.03 9.39
N GLU A 191 -2.47 -9.31 10.20
CA GLU A 191 -3.64 -9.86 10.90
C GLU A 191 -4.58 -10.64 9.95
N LEU A 192 -4.81 -10.10 8.74
CA LEU A 192 -5.63 -10.74 7.72
C LEU A 192 -4.96 -12.03 7.18
N SER A 193 -3.66 -12.02 6.94
CA SER A 193 -2.94 -13.19 6.41
C SER A 193 -2.88 -14.31 7.44
N ASP A 194 -2.72 -13.97 8.71
CA ASP A 194 -2.63 -14.95 9.79
C ASP A 194 -3.99 -15.56 10.12
N ALA A 195 -5.07 -14.76 10.07
CA ALA A 195 -6.44 -15.31 10.15
C ALA A 195 -6.72 -16.31 9.01
N ASN A 196 -6.33 -15.98 7.78
CA ASN A 196 -6.44 -16.89 6.64
C ASN A 196 -5.58 -18.16 6.80
N LEU A 197 -4.39 -18.04 7.41
CA LEU A 197 -3.50 -19.18 7.63
C LEU A 197 -4.11 -20.16 8.63
N ARG A 198 -4.75 -19.66 9.70
CA ARG A 198 -5.48 -20.50 10.68
C ARG A 198 -6.57 -21.33 10.01
N VAL A 199 -7.41 -20.70 9.19
CA VAL A 199 -8.48 -21.41 8.46
C VAL A 199 -7.89 -22.48 7.52
N ARG A 200 -6.73 -22.23 6.90
CA ARG A 200 -6.05 -23.21 6.06
C ARG A 200 -5.48 -24.38 6.87
N ALA A 201 -4.89 -24.10 8.03
CA ALA A 201 -4.38 -25.13 8.93
C ALA A 201 -5.50 -26.07 9.41
N GLU A 202 -6.63 -25.49 9.82
CA GLU A 202 -7.82 -26.26 10.22
C GLU A 202 -8.36 -27.13 9.08
N LYS A 203 -8.52 -26.58 7.87
CA LYS A 203 -9.00 -27.33 6.70
C LYS A 203 -8.06 -28.45 6.28
N ALA A 204 -6.75 -28.27 6.45
CA ALA A 204 -5.73 -29.24 6.11
C ALA A 204 -5.49 -30.28 7.24
N GLY A 205 -6.06 -30.07 8.43
CA GLY A 205 -5.84 -30.93 9.59
C GLY A 205 -4.40 -30.92 10.12
N VAL A 206 -3.68 -29.80 9.93
CA VAL A 206 -2.29 -29.64 10.36
C VAL A 206 -2.17 -28.55 11.43
N SER A 207 -1.09 -28.59 12.20
CA SER A 207 -0.79 -27.54 13.19
C SER A 207 -0.44 -26.20 12.51
N MET A 208 -0.61 -25.08 13.25
CA MET A 208 -0.16 -23.77 12.79
C MET A 208 1.33 -23.75 12.45
N ALA A 209 2.15 -24.44 13.26
CA ALA A 209 3.60 -24.52 13.03
C ALA A 209 3.96 -25.23 11.70
N GLU A 210 3.23 -26.29 11.36
CA GLU A 210 3.39 -26.99 10.09
C GLU A 210 2.92 -26.13 8.91
N MET A 211 1.77 -25.44 9.05
CA MET A 211 1.27 -24.54 8.03
C MET A 211 2.20 -23.36 7.78
N GLU A 212 2.86 -22.84 8.82
CA GLU A 212 3.92 -21.83 8.70
C GLU A 212 5.13 -22.37 7.93
N LYS A 213 5.57 -23.60 8.20
CA LYS A 213 6.66 -24.24 7.44
C LYS A 213 6.27 -24.41 5.96
N ILE A 214 5.03 -24.85 5.68
CA ILE A 214 4.53 -24.96 4.30
C ILE A 214 4.51 -23.58 3.63
N ARG A 215 4.06 -22.53 4.35
CA ARG A 215 4.08 -21.15 3.86
C ARG A 215 5.50 -20.68 3.53
N ALA A 216 6.46 -20.98 4.40
CA ALA A 216 7.85 -20.56 4.25
C ALA A 216 8.58 -21.34 3.14
N SER A 217 8.22 -22.61 2.89
CA SER A 217 8.92 -23.48 1.93
C SER A 217 8.86 -23.02 0.47
N VAL A 218 7.87 -22.20 0.12
CA VAL A 218 7.73 -21.62 -1.22
C VAL A 218 8.50 -20.31 -1.40
N ILE A 219 9.15 -19.82 -0.33
CA ILE A 219 9.88 -18.55 -0.32
C ILE A 219 11.38 -18.86 -0.31
N PRO A 220 12.16 -18.47 -1.32
CA PRO A 220 13.60 -18.73 -1.35
C PRO A 220 14.38 -18.29 -0.12
N LEU A 221 14.05 -17.14 0.48
CA LEU A 221 14.64 -16.69 1.75
C LEU A 221 14.11 -17.42 2.98
N GLY A 222 13.21 -18.39 2.85
CA GLY A 222 12.71 -19.23 3.93
C GLY A 222 11.81 -18.54 4.94
N ARG A 223 11.41 -17.30 4.71
CA ARG A 223 10.52 -16.55 5.62
C ARG A 223 9.53 -15.67 4.86
N PRO A 224 8.27 -15.53 5.33
CA PRO A 224 7.39 -14.46 4.85
C PRO A 224 7.96 -13.09 5.21
N ASN A 225 7.49 -12.05 4.49
CA ASN A 225 7.79 -10.67 4.87
C ASN A 225 7.10 -10.31 6.17
N ASP A 226 7.74 -9.46 6.95
CA ASP A 226 7.07 -8.64 7.94
C ASP A 226 6.61 -7.31 7.28
N PRO A 227 5.58 -6.62 7.79
CA PRO A 227 5.13 -5.33 7.24
C PRO A 227 6.26 -4.29 7.13
N GLU A 228 7.25 -4.37 8.01
CA GLU A 228 8.43 -3.51 8.06
C GLU A 228 9.36 -3.69 6.86
N ASP A 229 9.42 -4.89 6.26
CA ASP A 229 10.19 -5.14 5.02
C ASP A 229 9.63 -4.30 3.87
N ILE A 230 8.31 -4.17 3.79
CA ILE A 230 7.62 -3.35 2.79
C ILE A 230 7.77 -1.87 3.11
N ALA A 231 7.63 -1.51 4.38
CA ALA A 231 7.78 -0.13 4.86
C ALA A 231 9.19 0.43 4.58
N ALA A 232 10.23 -0.38 4.74
CA ALA A 232 11.61 0.00 4.41
C ALA A 232 11.76 0.39 2.93
N MET A 233 11.17 -0.39 2.02
CA MET A 233 11.16 -0.07 0.59
C MET A 233 10.33 1.18 0.30
N ALA A 234 9.21 1.38 0.99
CA ALA A 234 8.39 2.57 0.84
C ALA A 234 9.15 3.84 1.28
N VAL A 235 9.89 3.79 2.39
CA VAL A 235 10.77 4.89 2.82
C VAL A 235 11.87 5.18 1.80
N PHE A 236 12.53 4.14 1.28
CA PHE A 236 13.55 4.31 0.24
C PHE A 236 13.00 5.00 -1.00
N LEU A 237 11.87 4.53 -1.54
CA LEU A 237 11.24 5.11 -2.74
C LEU A 237 10.75 6.54 -2.52
N ALA A 238 10.39 6.92 -1.30
CA ALA A 238 10.02 8.28 -0.92
C ALA A 238 11.24 9.21 -0.73
N SER A 239 12.43 8.67 -0.54
CA SER A 239 13.64 9.41 -0.18
C SER A 239 14.34 10.05 -1.39
N PRO A 240 15.26 11.00 -1.16
CA PRO A 240 16.14 11.54 -2.20
C PRO A 240 17.01 10.50 -2.90
N GLY A 241 17.30 9.36 -2.23
CA GLY A 241 18.05 8.24 -2.81
C GLY A 241 17.37 7.62 -4.03
N ALA A 242 16.05 7.71 -4.11
CA ALA A 242 15.26 7.20 -5.23
C ALA A 242 14.90 8.27 -6.29
N ARG A 243 15.56 9.43 -6.28
CA ARG A 243 15.20 10.58 -7.16
C ARG A 243 15.16 10.25 -8.66
N ASN A 244 15.94 9.29 -9.10
CA ASN A 244 16.00 8.86 -10.51
C ASN A 244 15.35 7.49 -10.75
N ILE A 245 14.42 7.09 -9.86
CA ILE A 245 13.67 5.84 -9.94
C ILE A 245 12.19 6.20 -10.15
N THR A 246 11.63 5.85 -11.31
CA THR A 246 10.21 6.03 -11.61
C THR A 246 9.72 4.96 -12.59
N GLY A 247 8.43 4.61 -12.53
CA GLY A 247 7.82 3.59 -13.38
C GLY A 247 8.18 2.15 -13.04
N GLN A 248 8.83 1.91 -11.89
CA GLN A 248 9.28 0.59 -11.49
C GLN A 248 8.27 -0.13 -10.59
N SER A 249 8.33 -1.47 -10.61
CA SER A 249 7.47 -2.34 -9.80
C SER A 249 8.35 -3.36 -9.07
N TYR A 250 8.83 -2.98 -7.88
CA TYR A 250 9.79 -3.76 -7.11
C TYR A 250 9.13 -4.88 -6.32
N ASN A 251 9.63 -6.10 -6.48
CA ASN A 251 9.24 -7.21 -5.62
C ASN A 251 9.91 -7.08 -4.26
N VAL A 252 9.11 -7.26 -3.21
CA VAL A 252 9.55 -7.52 -1.85
C VAL A 252 8.84 -8.79 -1.43
N ASP A 253 9.42 -9.93 -1.74
CA ASP A 253 8.73 -11.22 -1.70
C ASP A 253 9.62 -12.40 -1.29
N GLY A 254 10.88 -12.13 -0.92
CA GLY A 254 11.83 -13.15 -0.55
C GLY A 254 12.32 -14.01 -1.72
N GLY A 255 12.13 -13.55 -2.97
CA GLY A 255 12.59 -14.23 -4.19
C GLY A 255 11.55 -15.17 -4.82
N ILE A 256 10.27 -15.08 -4.44
CA ILE A 256 9.21 -15.94 -4.99
C ILE A 256 9.03 -15.70 -6.50
N VAL A 257 9.04 -14.43 -6.92
CA VAL A 257 8.87 -14.05 -8.33
C VAL A 257 10.06 -13.20 -8.74
N PRO A 258 11.11 -13.79 -9.33
CA PRO A 258 12.19 -13.01 -9.93
C PRO A 258 11.67 -12.23 -11.15
N ASP A 259 12.12 -10.99 -11.31
CA ASP A 259 11.86 -10.16 -12.51
C ASP A 259 12.98 -10.29 -13.52
#